data_6b54927f3a368cca3aa60e75bfc37346
#
_entry.id   6b54927f3a368cca3aa60e75bfc37346
#
_cell.length_a   1.000
_cell.length_b   1.000
_cell.length_c   1.000
_cell.angle_alpha   90.00
_cell.angle_beta   90.00
_cell.angle_gamma   90.00
#
_symmetry.space_group_name_H-M   'P 1'
#
loop_
_entity.id
_entity.type
_entity.pdbx_description
1 polymer ?
#
loop_
_entity_poly.entity_id
_entity_poly.type
_entity_poly.pdbx_seq_one_letter_code
_entity_poly.pdbx_strand_id
1 'polypeptide(L)'
;MEVTGTVENEALTYDLNFSKRFKSQAEVTMTFSRKGGGTEVTWTMESSLPFFLFWRKKSMKAFIGRGYERGLLMLRDLAEKGAVPSHLEFSGREPSPSFVGVGIRCTAGLDDFEEEMGENFKSVRKHYPEGEGFTVYYEWDLVKGSMTYLIGVKLEATPGVIPDGMELVRPPGMEVYVVRHRGAYRHLGNGWAAGMKHGRSKQFRHSKKFPPFEIYEVEDEEDLVVKICLPMK
;
A
#
# COMPACT_ATOMS: atom_id res chain seq x y z
N MET A 1 19.68 -13.62 -6.12
CA MET A 1 19.44 -14.14 -4.75
C MET A 1 20.05 -15.53 -4.71
N GLU A 2 20.91 -15.74 -3.75
CA GLU A 2 21.64 -17.00 -3.51
C GLU A 2 21.58 -17.31 -2.03
N VAL A 3 21.14 -18.52 -1.66
CA VAL A 3 21.13 -18.94 -0.25
C VAL A 3 22.57 -19.26 0.16
N THR A 4 23.06 -18.61 1.20
CA THR A 4 24.44 -18.72 1.67
C THR A 4 24.57 -19.49 2.99
N GLY A 5 23.48 -19.64 3.73
CA GLY A 5 23.48 -20.38 4.99
C GLY A 5 22.08 -20.79 5.42
N THR A 6 21.99 -21.94 6.05
CA THR A 6 20.80 -22.48 6.71
C THR A 6 21.18 -23.14 8.01
N VAL A 7 20.47 -22.73 9.08
CA VAL A 7 20.50 -23.45 10.36
C VAL A 7 19.07 -23.92 10.59
N GLU A 8 18.88 -25.24 10.68
CA GLU A 8 17.55 -25.83 10.73
C GLU A 8 16.74 -25.30 11.91
N ASN A 9 15.54 -24.80 11.62
CA ASN A 9 14.60 -24.17 12.57
C ASN A 9 15.11 -22.89 13.27
N GLU A 10 16.30 -22.36 12.91
CA GLU A 10 16.89 -21.20 13.58
C GLU A 10 17.15 -20.03 12.64
N ALA A 11 17.75 -20.26 11.46
CA ALA A 11 18.12 -19.17 10.55
C ALA A 11 18.20 -19.56 9.08
N LEU A 12 17.88 -18.58 8.24
CA LEU A 12 18.09 -18.61 6.79
C LEU A 12 18.84 -17.34 6.38
N THR A 13 20.00 -17.49 5.75
CA THR A 13 20.80 -16.38 5.23
C THR A 13 20.92 -16.47 3.72
N TYR A 14 20.79 -15.35 3.03
CA TYR A 14 20.94 -15.29 1.58
C TYR A 14 21.47 -13.95 1.11
N ASP A 15 22.18 -13.97 -0.02
CA ASP A 15 22.72 -12.78 -0.67
C ASP A 15 21.79 -12.22 -1.73
N LEU A 16 21.62 -10.90 -1.71
CA LEU A 16 20.97 -10.13 -2.76
C LEU A 16 22.01 -9.36 -3.56
N ASN A 17 22.15 -9.70 -4.84
CA ASN A 17 23.01 -8.99 -5.77
C ASN A 17 22.17 -8.02 -6.62
N PHE A 18 22.36 -6.72 -6.43
CA PHE A 18 21.69 -5.68 -7.21
C PHE A 18 22.55 -5.34 -8.43
N SER A 19 22.04 -5.71 -9.62
CA SER A 19 22.78 -5.54 -10.89
C SER A 19 22.41 -4.27 -11.67
N LYS A 20 21.34 -3.54 -11.29
CA LYS A 20 20.85 -2.36 -12.00
C LYS A 20 21.33 -1.07 -11.34
N ARG A 21 22.03 -0.21 -12.10
CA ARG A 21 22.57 1.11 -11.80
C ARG A 21 23.79 1.16 -10.86
N PHE A 22 23.81 0.41 -9.78
CA PHE A 22 24.95 0.27 -8.89
C PHE A 22 25.07 -1.18 -8.49
N LYS A 23 26.26 -1.77 -8.67
CA LYS A 23 26.54 -3.09 -8.13
C LYS A 23 26.63 -2.93 -6.62
N SER A 24 25.65 -3.42 -5.90
CA SER A 24 25.67 -3.52 -4.45
C SER A 24 25.20 -4.91 -4.03
N GLN A 25 25.75 -5.37 -2.93
CA GLN A 25 25.37 -6.61 -2.30
C GLN A 25 24.67 -6.30 -0.99
N ALA A 26 23.75 -7.12 -0.61
CA ALA A 26 23.14 -7.10 0.71
C ALA A 26 23.02 -8.53 1.22
N GLU A 27 23.44 -8.73 2.45
CA GLU A 27 23.15 -9.95 3.18
C GLU A 27 21.82 -9.82 3.88
N VAL A 28 20.99 -10.84 3.75
CA VAL A 28 19.66 -10.89 4.35
C VAL A 28 19.57 -12.11 5.23
N THR A 29 19.15 -11.91 6.47
CA THR A 29 18.99 -13.00 7.43
C THR A 29 17.56 -13.01 7.99
N MET A 30 16.93 -14.16 7.96
CA MET A 30 15.72 -14.46 8.71
C MET A 30 16.09 -15.36 9.89
N THR A 31 15.74 -14.94 11.10
CA THR A 31 15.94 -15.75 12.30
C THR A 31 14.59 -16.15 12.87
N PHE A 32 14.54 -17.35 13.44
CA PHE A 32 13.37 -17.96 14.04
C PHE A 32 13.65 -18.30 15.48
N SER A 33 12.87 -17.79 16.41
CA SER A 33 13.02 -18.06 17.84
C SER A 33 11.68 -18.39 18.49
N ARG A 34 11.68 -19.32 19.45
CA ARG A 34 10.47 -19.62 20.21
C ARG A 34 10.14 -18.48 21.16
N LYS A 35 8.89 -18.01 21.13
CA LYS A 35 8.41 -16.95 22.01
C LYS A 35 6.91 -17.10 22.30
N GLY A 36 6.54 -17.13 23.57
CA GLY A 36 5.13 -17.11 24.00
C GLY A 36 4.26 -18.22 23.42
N GLY A 37 4.79 -19.42 23.17
CA GLY A 37 4.06 -20.53 22.56
C GLY A 37 3.98 -20.50 21.03
N GLY A 38 4.57 -19.48 20.39
CA GLY A 38 4.71 -19.34 18.95
C GLY A 38 6.16 -19.21 18.49
N THR A 39 6.33 -18.74 17.24
CA THR A 39 7.64 -18.46 16.66
C THR A 39 7.73 -16.96 16.33
N GLU A 40 8.72 -16.29 16.90
CA GLU A 40 9.11 -14.95 16.49
C GLU A 40 10.02 -15.02 15.27
N VAL A 41 9.65 -14.31 14.21
CA VAL A 41 10.46 -14.22 12.98
C VAL A 41 11.02 -12.81 12.87
N THR A 42 12.35 -12.69 12.79
CA THR A 42 13.04 -11.44 12.55
C THR A 42 13.69 -11.46 11.18
N TRP A 43 13.42 -10.44 10.37
CA TRP A 43 13.97 -10.32 9.02
C TRP A 43 14.85 -9.08 8.93
N THR A 44 16.16 -9.27 8.74
CA THR A 44 17.16 -8.22 8.71
C THR A 44 17.86 -8.16 7.36
N MET A 45 18.37 -6.98 7.01
CA MET A 45 19.20 -6.78 5.83
C MET A 45 20.38 -5.87 6.17
N GLU A 46 21.57 -6.34 5.87
CA GLU A 46 22.80 -5.57 5.95
C GLU A 46 23.29 -5.22 4.55
N SER A 47 23.48 -3.95 4.28
CA SER A 47 23.99 -3.49 2.98
C SER A 47 24.84 -2.24 3.12
N SER A 48 25.88 -2.14 2.29
CA SER A 48 26.69 -0.92 2.16
C SER A 48 26.10 -0.02 1.08
N LEU A 49 25.90 1.25 1.41
CA LEU A 49 25.54 2.28 0.43
C LEU A 49 26.79 3.04 0.03
N PRO A 50 26.98 3.30 -1.28
CA PRO A 50 27.99 4.25 -1.72
C PRO A 50 27.86 5.57 -0.97
N PHE A 51 29.00 6.18 -0.57
CA PHE A 51 28.98 7.37 0.28
C PHE A 51 28.19 8.56 -0.32
N PHE A 52 28.17 8.70 -1.63
CA PHE A 52 27.41 9.74 -2.35
C PHE A 52 25.88 9.53 -2.33
N LEU A 53 25.38 8.41 -1.77
CA LEU A 53 23.97 8.12 -1.58
C LEU A 53 23.54 8.15 -0.09
N PHE A 54 24.45 8.57 0.81
CA PHE A 54 24.16 8.55 2.26
C PHE A 54 22.88 9.33 2.63
N TRP A 55 22.59 10.41 1.93
CA TRP A 55 21.39 11.24 2.14
C TRP A 55 20.08 10.50 1.83
N ARG A 56 20.12 9.42 1.03
CA ARG A 56 18.96 8.57 0.74
C ARG A 56 18.77 7.42 1.73
N LYS A 57 19.67 7.26 2.69
CA LYS A 57 19.66 6.13 3.63
C LYS A 57 18.32 5.99 4.37
N LYS A 58 17.75 7.12 4.85
CA LYS A 58 16.47 7.13 5.55
C LYS A 58 15.31 6.65 4.65
N SER A 59 15.20 7.21 3.45
CA SER A 59 14.17 6.82 2.49
C SER A 59 14.28 5.36 2.05
N MET A 60 15.51 4.87 1.86
CA MET A 60 15.74 3.47 1.49
C MET A 60 15.39 2.53 2.64
N LYS A 61 15.80 2.87 3.87
CA LYS A 61 15.46 2.08 5.07
C LYS A 61 13.95 1.98 5.25
N ALA A 62 13.22 3.10 5.16
CA ALA A 62 11.78 3.13 5.28
C ALA A 62 11.09 2.30 4.16
N PHE A 63 11.53 2.45 2.91
CA PHE A 63 10.98 1.69 1.78
C PHE A 63 11.19 0.17 1.92
N ILE A 64 12.39 -0.26 2.34
CA ILE A 64 12.72 -1.67 2.54
C ILE A 64 11.95 -2.23 3.75
N GLY A 65 11.89 -1.45 4.85
CA GLY A 65 11.16 -1.82 6.06
C GLY A 65 9.69 -2.15 5.77
N ARG A 66 8.99 -1.27 5.04
CA ARG A 66 7.59 -1.54 4.61
C ARG A 66 7.46 -2.79 3.73
N GLY A 67 8.47 -3.07 2.90
CA GLY A 67 8.53 -4.32 2.12
C GLY A 67 8.63 -5.55 3.01
N TYR A 68 9.42 -5.49 4.06
CA TYR A 68 9.62 -6.58 5.02
C TYR A 68 8.39 -6.77 5.92
N GLU A 69 7.80 -5.69 6.44
CA GLU A 69 6.56 -5.74 7.21
C GLU A 69 5.47 -6.48 6.43
N ARG A 70 5.26 -6.09 5.16
CA ARG A 70 4.31 -6.77 4.28
C ARG A 70 4.68 -8.23 4.04
N GLY A 71 5.97 -8.54 3.85
CA GLY A 71 6.46 -9.91 3.68
C GLY A 71 6.23 -10.78 4.91
N LEU A 72 6.46 -10.23 6.11
CA LEU A 72 6.21 -10.91 7.38
C LEU A 72 4.72 -11.15 7.62
N LEU A 73 3.84 -10.20 7.27
CA LEU A 73 2.39 -10.39 7.33
C LEU A 73 1.93 -11.56 6.44
N MET A 74 2.45 -11.62 5.20
CA MET A 74 2.16 -12.73 4.30
C MET A 74 2.69 -14.07 4.83
N LEU A 75 3.91 -14.07 5.38
CA LEU A 75 4.50 -15.27 5.98
C LEU A 75 3.67 -15.77 7.17
N ARG A 76 3.22 -14.84 8.03
CA ARG A 76 2.36 -15.18 9.17
C ARG A 76 1.05 -15.84 8.71
N ASP A 77 0.32 -15.21 7.79
CA ASP A 77 -0.95 -15.77 7.32
C ASP A 77 -0.75 -17.11 6.58
N LEU A 78 0.34 -17.27 5.84
CA LEU A 78 0.68 -18.55 5.21
C LEU A 78 0.95 -19.64 6.24
N ALA A 79 1.71 -19.32 7.31
CA ALA A 79 2.06 -20.28 8.35
C ALA A 79 0.87 -20.65 9.23
N GLU A 80 0.02 -19.68 9.57
CA GLU A 80 -1.10 -19.87 10.52
C GLU A 80 -2.37 -20.36 9.84
N LYS A 81 -2.62 -19.92 8.59
CA LYS A 81 -3.89 -20.15 7.85
C LYS A 81 -3.72 -21.03 6.61
N GLY A 82 -2.47 -21.37 6.24
CA GLY A 82 -2.16 -22.15 5.04
C GLY A 82 -2.25 -21.38 3.72
N ALA A 83 -2.70 -20.11 3.73
CA ALA A 83 -2.80 -19.27 2.55
C ALA A 83 -2.67 -17.80 2.90
N VAL A 84 -2.24 -16.98 1.92
CA VAL A 84 -2.26 -15.52 2.02
C VAL A 84 -3.58 -15.03 1.42
N PRO A 85 -4.48 -14.41 2.19
CA PRO A 85 -5.76 -13.90 1.68
C PRO A 85 -5.54 -12.61 0.89
N SER A 86 -4.92 -12.73 -0.29
CA SER A 86 -4.60 -11.61 -1.20
C SER A 86 -4.54 -12.13 -2.64
N HIS A 87 -5.52 -11.75 -3.42
CA HIS A 87 -5.58 -12.04 -4.85
C HIS A 87 -5.48 -10.74 -5.63
N LEU A 88 -4.64 -10.71 -6.67
CA LEU A 88 -4.45 -9.53 -7.52
C LEU A 88 -4.87 -9.84 -8.94
N GLU A 89 -5.73 -8.98 -9.47
CA GLU A 89 -6.11 -8.96 -10.88
C GLU A 89 -5.59 -7.67 -11.53
N PHE A 90 -4.92 -7.83 -12.66
CA PHE A 90 -4.37 -6.71 -13.43
C PHE A 90 -5.29 -6.43 -14.62
N SER A 91 -6.27 -5.58 -14.41
CA SER A 91 -7.20 -5.18 -15.48
C SER A 91 -6.52 -4.29 -16.53
N GLY A 92 -5.43 -3.64 -16.15
CA GLY A 92 -4.68 -2.81 -17.09
C GLY A 92 -5.30 -1.42 -17.26
N ARG A 93 -5.40 -0.94 -18.51
CA ARG A 93 -5.98 0.37 -18.84
C ARG A 93 -7.50 0.32 -18.79
N GLU A 94 -8.09 1.16 -17.97
CA GLU A 94 -9.54 1.38 -17.88
C GLU A 94 -9.87 2.88 -17.88
N PRO A 95 -11.01 3.29 -18.48
CA PRO A 95 -11.52 4.62 -18.26
C PRO A 95 -12.11 4.75 -16.85
N SER A 96 -11.73 5.81 -16.15
CA SER A 96 -12.38 6.23 -14.90
C SER A 96 -13.22 7.46 -15.21
N PRO A 97 -14.57 7.37 -15.17
CA PRO A 97 -15.43 8.54 -15.36
C PRO A 97 -15.21 9.56 -14.25
N SER A 98 -15.52 10.81 -14.52
CA SER A 98 -15.58 11.83 -13.48
C SER A 98 -16.69 11.49 -12.48
N PHE A 99 -16.46 11.81 -11.21
CA PHE A 99 -17.49 11.66 -10.17
C PHE A 99 -17.43 12.81 -9.16
N VAL A 100 -18.49 12.95 -8.39
CA VAL A 100 -18.53 13.84 -7.24
C VAL A 100 -18.36 12.97 -5.99
N GLY A 101 -17.45 13.35 -5.11
CA GLY A 101 -17.28 12.69 -3.83
C GLY A 101 -17.25 13.70 -2.69
N VAL A 102 -17.59 13.24 -1.50
CA VAL A 102 -17.44 13.97 -0.25
C VAL A 102 -16.63 13.13 0.72
N GLY A 103 -15.73 13.76 1.46
CA GLY A 103 -14.89 13.02 2.40
C GLY A 103 -14.13 13.91 3.36
N ILE A 104 -13.36 13.27 4.22
CA ILE A 104 -12.48 13.92 5.20
C ILE A 104 -11.04 13.82 4.69
N ARG A 105 -10.38 15.00 4.57
CA ARG A 105 -8.95 15.06 4.31
C ARG A 105 -8.18 15.04 5.63
N CYS A 106 -7.21 14.15 5.72
CA CYS A 106 -6.38 13.99 6.91
C CYS A 106 -4.90 13.78 6.53
N THR A 107 -4.02 14.05 7.50
CA THR A 107 -2.61 13.65 7.44
C THR A 107 -2.32 12.82 8.68
N ALA A 108 -2.12 11.52 8.49
CA ALA A 108 -1.87 10.55 9.54
C ALA A 108 -0.42 10.08 9.57
N GLY A 109 0.04 9.64 10.74
CA GLY A 109 1.25 8.85 10.88
C GLY A 109 1.07 7.48 10.21
N LEU A 110 2.13 6.95 9.60
CA LEU A 110 2.02 5.65 8.91
C LEU A 110 1.74 4.48 9.87
N ASP A 111 2.03 4.65 11.16
CA ASP A 111 1.79 3.62 12.16
C ASP A 111 0.32 3.62 12.66
N ASP A 112 -0.33 4.80 12.66
CA ASP A 112 -1.72 5.00 13.09
C ASP A 112 -2.69 5.13 11.91
N PHE A 113 -2.16 5.04 10.68
CA PHE A 113 -2.89 5.34 9.45
C PHE A 113 -4.16 4.50 9.28
N GLU A 114 -4.10 3.19 9.55
CA GLU A 114 -5.24 2.29 9.32
C GLU A 114 -6.38 2.59 10.30
N GLU A 115 -6.06 2.86 11.56
CA GLU A 115 -7.03 3.18 12.60
C GLU A 115 -7.69 4.55 12.31
N GLU A 116 -6.88 5.60 12.09
CA GLU A 116 -7.41 6.94 11.78
C GLU A 116 -8.25 6.96 10.49
N MET A 117 -7.84 6.20 9.46
CA MET A 117 -8.60 6.10 8.22
C MET A 117 -9.95 5.42 8.44
N GLY A 118 -9.99 4.35 9.24
CA GLY A 118 -11.22 3.68 9.62
C GLY A 118 -12.18 4.58 10.40
N GLU A 119 -11.69 5.36 11.35
CA GLU A 119 -12.48 6.32 12.12
C GLU A 119 -13.06 7.45 11.22
N ASN A 120 -12.23 8.01 10.34
CA ASN A 120 -12.66 9.01 9.39
C ASN A 120 -13.73 8.47 8.44
N PHE A 121 -13.58 7.21 7.97
CA PHE A 121 -14.57 6.60 7.10
C PHE A 121 -15.90 6.36 7.81
N LYS A 122 -15.88 5.88 9.06
CA LYS A 122 -17.08 5.77 9.89
C LYS A 122 -17.78 7.12 10.07
N SER A 123 -17.02 8.20 10.23
CA SER A 123 -17.55 9.57 10.32
C SER A 123 -18.24 10.00 9.02
N VAL A 124 -17.65 9.73 7.87
CA VAL A 124 -18.29 10.01 6.57
C VAL A 124 -19.57 9.19 6.41
N ARG A 125 -19.54 7.90 6.74
CA ARG A 125 -20.69 6.97 6.64
C ARG A 125 -21.88 7.37 7.51
N LYS A 126 -21.65 8.06 8.64
CA LYS A 126 -22.75 8.60 9.46
C LYS A 126 -23.60 9.65 8.72
N HIS A 127 -23.01 10.44 7.83
CA HIS A 127 -23.69 11.47 7.06
C HIS A 127 -24.13 10.98 5.69
N TYR A 128 -23.36 10.07 5.12
CA TYR A 128 -23.55 9.50 3.79
C TYR A 128 -23.44 7.97 3.86
N PRO A 129 -24.51 7.29 4.34
CA PRO A 129 -24.49 5.83 4.52
C PRO A 129 -24.38 5.07 3.21
N GLU A 130 -24.93 5.65 2.14
CA GLU A 130 -24.92 5.11 0.80
C GLU A 130 -23.77 5.64 -0.04
N GLY A 131 -23.54 5.03 -1.19
CA GLY A 131 -22.49 5.41 -2.13
C GLY A 131 -21.24 4.54 -2.00
N GLU A 132 -20.50 4.45 -3.09
CA GLU A 132 -19.27 3.67 -3.19
C GLU A 132 -18.14 4.40 -2.48
N GLY A 133 -17.46 3.73 -1.56
CA GLY A 133 -16.32 4.28 -0.84
C GLY A 133 -15.12 4.53 -1.74
N PHE A 134 -14.34 5.55 -1.45
CA PHE A 134 -13.09 5.82 -2.14
C PHE A 134 -12.06 6.50 -1.23
N THR A 135 -10.78 6.36 -1.57
CA THR A 135 -9.68 7.10 -0.92
C THR A 135 -8.77 7.70 -1.97
N VAL A 136 -8.44 9.00 -1.84
CA VAL A 136 -7.46 9.70 -2.69
C VAL A 136 -6.18 9.93 -1.90
N TYR A 137 -5.01 9.56 -2.45
CA TYR A 137 -3.71 9.67 -1.79
C TYR A 137 -2.90 10.83 -2.34
N TYR A 138 -2.86 11.97 -1.64
CA TYR A 138 -2.21 13.20 -2.09
C TYR A 138 -0.71 13.20 -1.90
N GLU A 139 -0.26 12.77 -0.72
CA GLU A 139 1.15 12.75 -0.36
C GLU A 139 1.48 11.50 0.44
N TRP A 140 2.63 10.92 0.15
CA TRP A 140 3.19 9.80 0.88
C TRP A 140 4.65 10.08 1.20
N ASP A 141 4.93 10.54 2.43
CA ASP A 141 6.27 10.86 2.90
C ASP A 141 6.81 9.73 3.79
N LEU A 142 7.49 8.77 3.16
CA LEU A 142 8.11 7.64 3.88
C LEU A 142 9.23 8.08 4.84
N VAL A 143 9.82 9.28 4.66
CA VAL A 143 10.91 9.77 5.50
C VAL A 143 10.37 10.37 6.78
N LYS A 144 9.30 11.13 6.68
CA LYS A 144 8.57 11.67 7.83
C LYS A 144 7.66 10.63 8.49
N GLY A 145 7.36 9.54 7.78
CA GLY A 145 6.43 8.53 8.25
C GLY A 145 4.98 9.03 8.25
N SER A 146 4.57 9.81 7.24
CA SER A 146 3.22 10.38 7.16
C SER A 146 2.60 10.20 5.78
N MET A 147 1.27 10.21 5.75
CA MET A 147 0.46 10.14 4.54
C MET A 147 -0.67 11.16 4.61
N THR A 148 -0.86 11.93 3.52
CA THR A 148 -2.02 12.81 3.35
C THR A 148 -3.00 12.16 2.38
N TYR A 149 -4.21 11.97 2.84
CA TYR A 149 -5.28 11.31 2.08
C TYR A 149 -6.61 12.02 2.26
N LEU A 150 -7.59 11.68 1.42
CA LEU A 150 -9.00 11.98 1.61
C LEU A 150 -9.76 10.67 1.48
N ILE A 151 -10.49 10.30 2.51
CA ILE A 151 -11.40 9.16 2.49
C ILE A 151 -12.85 9.64 2.46
N GLY A 152 -13.67 9.03 1.63
CA GLY A 152 -15.02 9.48 1.41
C GLY A 152 -15.89 8.51 0.65
N VAL A 153 -17.05 9.02 0.22
CA VAL A 153 -18.02 8.29 -0.61
C VAL A 153 -18.36 9.06 -1.87
N LYS A 154 -18.61 8.34 -2.95
CA LYS A 154 -19.16 8.89 -4.18
C LYS A 154 -20.61 9.27 -3.99
N LEU A 155 -21.00 10.38 -4.62
CA LEU A 155 -22.37 10.90 -4.59
C LEU A 155 -22.95 10.91 -6.00
N GLU A 156 -24.25 10.68 -6.10
CA GLU A 156 -24.99 10.82 -7.37
C GLU A 156 -25.09 12.29 -7.82
N ALA A 157 -25.17 13.21 -6.84
CA ALA A 157 -25.26 14.65 -7.10
C ALA A 157 -24.46 15.44 -6.04
N THR A 158 -24.14 16.69 -6.37
CA THR A 158 -23.51 17.61 -5.43
C THR A 158 -24.49 17.95 -4.29
N PRO A 159 -24.14 17.72 -3.02
CA PRO A 159 -25.01 18.04 -1.90
C PRO A 159 -25.16 19.57 -1.73
N GLY A 160 -26.31 20.03 -1.27
CA GLY A 160 -26.54 21.45 -0.99
C GLY A 160 -25.75 21.98 0.22
N VAL A 161 -25.49 21.11 1.20
CA VAL A 161 -24.71 21.42 2.40
C VAL A 161 -23.69 20.31 2.62
N ILE A 162 -22.48 20.70 2.97
CA ILE A 162 -21.39 19.78 3.32
C ILE A 162 -21.20 19.88 4.84
N PRO A 163 -21.17 18.76 5.56
CA PRO A 163 -20.90 18.76 6.99
C PRO A 163 -19.53 19.36 7.32
N ASP A 164 -19.40 19.96 8.49
CA ASP A 164 -18.15 20.53 8.98
C ASP A 164 -17.04 19.46 9.01
N GLY A 165 -15.85 19.85 8.59
CA GLY A 165 -14.70 18.96 8.49
C GLY A 165 -14.67 18.06 7.25
N MET A 166 -15.69 18.11 6.39
CA MET A 166 -15.73 17.41 5.12
C MET A 166 -15.50 18.35 3.94
N GLU A 167 -15.02 17.83 2.84
CA GLU A 167 -14.83 18.58 1.60
C GLU A 167 -15.31 17.81 0.38
N LEU A 168 -15.69 18.55 -0.67
CA LEU A 168 -15.99 17.98 -1.97
C LEU A 168 -14.70 17.72 -2.74
N VAL A 169 -14.67 16.58 -3.40
CA VAL A 169 -13.66 16.26 -4.40
C VAL A 169 -14.33 15.90 -5.71
N ARG A 170 -13.73 16.32 -6.82
CA ARG A 170 -14.21 16.04 -8.17
C ARG A 170 -13.08 15.48 -9.03
N PRO A 171 -12.79 14.17 -8.92
CA PRO A 171 -11.86 13.52 -9.81
C PRO A 171 -12.33 13.69 -11.25
N PRO A 172 -11.49 14.23 -12.15
CA PRO A 172 -11.86 14.37 -13.54
C PRO A 172 -11.94 13.01 -14.22
N GLY A 173 -12.67 12.88 -15.31
CA GLY A 173 -12.60 11.70 -16.17
C GLY A 173 -11.17 11.53 -16.70
N MET A 174 -10.64 10.31 -16.59
CA MET A 174 -9.26 10.02 -16.96
C MET A 174 -9.06 8.54 -17.28
N GLU A 175 -7.95 8.24 -17.94
CA GLU A 175 -7.45 6.86 -18.05
C GLU A 175 -6.66 6.49 -16.81
N VAL A 176 -6.91 5.31 -16.26
CA VAL A 176 -6.22 4.75 -15.12
C VAL A 176 -5.65 3.36 -15.44
N TYR A 177 -4.54 3.02 -14.83
CA TYR A 177 -4.09 1.63 -14.75
C TYR A 177 -4.68 1.02 -13.48
N VAL A 178 -5.44 -0.05 -13.62
CA VAL A 178 -6.18 -0.68 -12.52
C VAL A 178 -5.51 -1.96 -12.08
N VAL A 179 -5.29 -2.05 -10.78
CA VAL A 179 -5.01 -3.30 -10.07
C VAL A 179 -6.15 -3.54 -9.11
N ARG A 180 -6.89 -4.61 -9.29
CA ARG A 180 -7.94 -5.02 -8.35
C ARG A 180 -7.32 -5.94 -7.31
N HIS A 181 -7.49 -5.60 -6.05
CA HIS A 181 -7.15 -6.45 -4.91
C HIS A 181 -8.42 -7.08 -4.37
N ARG A 182 -8.37 -8.40 -4.11
CA ARG A 182 -9.40 -9.12 -3.38
C ARG A 182 -8.76 -9.88 -2.23
N GLY A 183 -9.33 -9.77 -1.02
CA GLY A 183 -8.88 -10.45 0.19
C GLY A 183 -8.75 -9.49 1.38
N ALA A 184 -8.02 -9.91 2.39
CA ALA A 184 -7.92 -9.13 3.63
C ALA A 184 -7.29 -7.75 3.45
N TYR A 185 -7.87 -6.74 4.11
CA TYR A 185 -7.42 -5.34 4.06
C TYR A 185 -5.93 -5.18 4.39
N ARG A 186 -5.43 -5.91 5.41
CA ARG A 186 -3.99 -5.89 5.79
C ARG A 186 -3.03 -6.27 4.66
N HIS A 187 -3.53 -6.87 3.58
CA HIS A 187 -2.76 -7.21 2.39
C HIS A 187 -2.99 -6.27 1.19
N LEU A 188 -3.80 -5.22 1.33
CA LEU A 188 -4.06 -4.24 0.26
C LEU A 188 -2.77 -3.63 -0.30
N GLY A 189 -1.76 -3.46 0.55
CA GLY A 189 -0.42 -3.02 0.15
C GLY A 189 0.26 -3.89 -0.92
N ASN A 190 -0.18 -5.15 -1.14
CA ASN A 190 0.30 -5.99 -2.24
C ASN A 190 -0.13 -5.43 -3.61
N GLY A 191 -1.38 -4.98 -3.72
CA GLY A 191 -1.90 -4.35 -4.93
C GLY A 191 -1.16 -3.05 -5.26
N TRP A 192 -0.92 -2.21 -4.27
CA TRP A 192 -0.14 -0.99 -4.42
C TRP A 192 1.29 -1.26 -4.88
N ALA A 193 1.97 -2.20 -4.24
CA ALA A 193 3.35 -2.56 -4.61
C ALA A 193 3.43 -3.11 -6.04
N ALA A 194 2.47 -3.92 -6.44
CA ALA A 194 2.40 -4.49 -7.79
C ALA A 194 2.12 -3.40 -8.83
N GLY A 195 1.13 -2.52 -8.62
CA GLY A 195 0.80 -1.42 -9.52
C GLY A 195 1.98 -0.45 -9.69
N MET A 196 2.63 -0.06 -8.61
CA MET A 196 3.82 0.80 -8.65
C MET A 196 5.01 0.12 -9.36
N LYS A 197 5.16 -1.20 -9.24
CA LYS A 197 6.17 -1.96 -9.98
C LYS A 197 5.89 -1.95 -11.48
N HIS A 198 4.63 -2.10 -11.90
CA HIS A 198 4.23 -2.01 -13.30
C HIS A 198 4.52 -0.63 -13.90
N GLY A 199 4.24 0.45 -13.19
CA GLY A 199 4.62 1.79 -13.61
C GLY A 199 6.13 1.96 -13.78
N ARG A 200 6.94 1.42 -12.86
CA ARG A 200 8.42 1.45 -12.95
C ARG A 200 8.96 0.59 -14.10
N SER A 201 8.30 -0.50 -14.44
CA SER A 201 8.65 -1.36 -15.58
C SER A 201 8.09 -0.85 -16.93
N LYS A 202 7.54 0.38 -16.95
CA LYS A 202 7.04 1.08 -18.12
C LYS A 202 5.81 0.43 -18.78
N GLN A 203 5.05 -0.37 -18.06
CA GLN A 203 3.76 -0.90 -18.52
C GLN A 203 2.78 0.25 -18.80
N PHE A 204 2.90 1.34 -18.05
CA PHE A 204 2.20 2.59 -18.27
C PHE A 204 3.03 3.79 -17.79
N ARG A 205 2.58 5.02 -18.13
CA ARG A 205 3.20 6.26 -17.64
C ARG A 205 2.24 6.95 -16.69
N HIS A 206 2.70 7.23 -15.46
CA HIS A 206 1.91 7.98 -14.49
C HIS A 206 1.55 9.38 -15.00
N SER A 207 0.30 9.77 -14.81
CA SER A 207 -0.14 11.14 -14.95
C SER A 207 0.00 11.85 -13.60
N LYS A 208 0.37 13.14 -13.63
CA LYS A 208 0.38 14.01 -12.45
C LYS A 208 -0.87 14.90 -12.36
N LYS A 209 -1.86 14.67 -13.22
CA LYS A 209 -3.07 15.51 -13.29
C LYS A 209 -4.00 15.29 -12.10
N PHE A 210 -3.99 14.07 -11.56
CA PHE A 210 -4.73 13.68 -10.37
C PHE A 210 -3.91 12.66 -9.56
N PRO A 211 -4.05 12.64 -8.21
CA PRO A 211 -3.41 11.63 -7.37
C PRO A 211 -3.94 10.22 -7.63
N PRO A 212 -3.18 9.17 -7.25
CA PRO A 212 -3.72 7.81 -7.21
C PRO A 212 -4.86 7.70 -6.20
N PHE A 213 -5.78 6.79 -6.46
CA PHE A 213 -6.94 6.61 -5.60
C PHE A 213 -7.42 5.16 -5.59
N GLU A 214 -8.19 4.83 -4.59
CA GLU A 214 -8.88 3.55 -4.42
C GLU A 214 -10.37 3.74 -4.57
N ILE A 215 -11.05 2.67 -5.03
CA ILE A 215 -12.50 2.56 -5.06
C ILE A 215 -12.85 1.24 -4.41
N TYR A 216 -13.67 1.28 -3.36
CA TYR A 216 -14.07 0.11 -2.59
C TYR A 216 -15.35 -0.50 -3.17
N GLU A 217 -15.24 -1.65 -3.84
CA GLU A 217 -16.39 -2.39 -4.36
C GLU A 217 -17.05 -3.25 -3.28
N VAL A 218 -16.26 -3.76 -2.33
CA VAL A 218 -16.69 -4.47 -1.12
C VAL A 218 -15.84 -3.98 0.04
N GLU A 219 -16.47 -3.60 1.15
CA GLU A 219 -15.84 -2.96 2.32
C GLU A 219 -15.66 -3.92 3.51
N ASP A 220 -15.70 -5.22 3.31
CA ASP A 220 -15.43 -6.21 4.35
C ASP A 220 -13.92 -6.33 4.60
N GLU A 221 -13.47 -6.32 5.87
CA GLU A 221 -12.05 -6.33 6.20
C GLU A 221 -11.31 -7.62 5.78
N GLU A 222 -12.00 -8.76 5.76
CA GLU A 222 -11.41 -10.06 5.41
C GLU A 222 -11.67 -10.46 3.95
N ASP A 223 -12.72 -9.93 3.30
CA ASP A 223 -13.04 -10.13 1.88
C ASP A 223 -13.20 -8.80 1.13
N LEU A 224 -12.28 -7.89 1.35
CA LEU A 224 -12.23 -6.58 0.69
C LEU A 224 -12.08 -6.74 -0.82
N VAL A 225 -12.81 -5.94 -1.60
CA VAL A 225 -12.58 -5.80 -3.04
C VAL A 225 -12.34 -4.33 -3.37
N VAL A 226 -11.12 -4.03 -3.82
CA VAL A 226 -10.68 -2.65 -4.09
C VAL A 226 -10.05 -2.54 -5.46
N LYS A 227 -10.46 -1.53 -6.19
CA LYS A 227 -9.74 -1.05 -7.37
C LYS A 227 -8.71 0.00 -6.96
N ILE A 228 -7.44 -0.30 -7.17
CA ILE A 228 -6.34 0.65 -7.06
C ILE A 228 -6.17 1.31 -8.42
N CYS A 229 -6.50 2.58 -8.51
CA CYS A 229 -6.53 3.38 -9.74
C CYS A 229 -5.29 4.26 -9.81
N LEU A 230 -4.40 3.99 -10.74
CA LEU A 230 -3.17 4.73 -10.97
C LEU A 230 -3.34 5.60 -12.23
N PRO A 231 -3.54 6.94 -12.10
CA PRO A 231 -3.75 7.83 -13.24
C PRO A 231 -2.63 7.74 -14.26
N MET A 232 -2.97 7.63 -15.53
CA MET A 232 -2.00 7.45 -16.59
C MET A 232 -2.10 8.54 -17.67
N LYS A 233 -1.01 8.66 -18.48
CA LYS A 233 -0.94 9.57 -19.63
C LYS A 233 -1.38 8.86 -20.89
#